data_4fda6b72ce6a8b823ad859543e64dd50
#
_entry.id   4fda6b72ce6a8b823ad859543e64dd50
#
_cell.length_a   1.000
_cell.length_b   1.000
_cell.length_c   1.000
_cell.angle_alpha   90.00
_cell.angle_beta   90.00
_cell.angle_gamma   90.00
#
_symmetry.space_group_name_H-M   'P 1'
#
loop_
_entity.id
_entity.type
_entity.pdbx_description
1 polymer ?
#
loop_
_entity_poly.entity_id
_entity_poly.type
_entity_poly.pdbx_seq_one_letter_code
_entity_poly.pdbx_strand_id
1 'polypeptide(L)'
;MSPQVKRSLAACAAIVLLALQGCATVKSADARDPWESMNRSIYNFNDAVDTVAVKPLTQAYVNVVPSFVRTGLHNVVSNLGDVWSMANSAMQLKGQHAAESFMRVAVNTVFGLGGVLDIASEMRLERHKEDFGQTLGYWGVKPGPYVVLPILGPSTLRDGLTFPVDYQGEAARRFSDQATRNSLTAVRVVDMRANLLKTVDTVKEASLDPYSFVRDAYLQKRENDVHDGNPPSNFDYSDIDAQ
;
A
#
# COMPACT_ATOMS: atom_id res chain seq x y z
N MET A 1 19.64 -1.35 27.87
CA MET A 1 18.26 -1.86 27.76
C MET A 1 17.90 -2.48 29.10
N SER A 2 16.85 -2.00 29.76
CA SER A 2 16.46 -2.48 31.09
C SER A 2 16.01 -3.96 31.04
N PRO A 3 16.16 -4.72 32.14
CA PRO A 3 15.75 -6.13 32.19
C PRO A 3 14.22 -6.31 31.91
N GLN A 4 13.41 -5.32 32.19
CA GLN A 4 11.99 -5.32 31.89
C GLN A 4 11.71 -5.27 30.39
N VAL A 5 12.45 -4.46 29.62
CA VAL A 5 12.32 -4.37 28.16
C VAL A 5 12.72 -5.69 27.49
N LYS A 6 13.76 -6.36 28.00
CA LYS A 6 14.17 -7.68 27.50
C LYS A 6 13.11 -8.75 27.76
N ARG A 7 12.44 -8.72 28.92
CA ARG A 7 11.35 -9.66 29.26
C ARG A 7 10.11 -9.41 28.39
N SER A 8 9.75 -8.15 28.14
CA SER A 8 8.62 -7.81 27.26
C SER A 8 8.88 -8.22 25.81
N LEU A 9 10.09 -8.01 25.30
CA LEU A 9 10.49 -8.46 23.96
C LEU A 9 10.49 -10.00 23.84
N ALA A 10 10.97 -10.70 24.84
CA ALA A 10 10.96 -12.16 24.87
C ALA A 10 9.53 -12.71 24.96
N ALA A 11 8.63 -12.07 25.72
CA ALA A 11 7.22 -12.45 25.79
C ALA A 11 6.51 -12.20 24.46
N CYS A 12 6.73 -11.06 23.79
CA CYS A 12 6.21 -10.80 22.46
C CYS A 12 6.73 -11.79 21.42
N ALA A 13 8.02 -12.11 21.44
CA ALA A 13 8.61 -13.10 20.55
C ALA A 13 8.02 -14.50 20.79
N ALA A 14 7.80 -14.89 22.04
CA ALA A 14 7.18 -16.17 22.39
C ALA A 14 5.72 -16.26 21.92
N ILE A 15 4.95 -15.18 22.05
CA ILE A 15 3.56 -15.11 21.56
C ILE A 15 3.52 -15.22 20.03
N VAL A 16 4.44 -14.56 19.33
CA VAL A 16 4.57 -14.66 17.87
C VAL A 16 4.95 -16.08 17.44
N LEU A 17 5.89 -16.73 18.15
CA LEU A 17 6.28 -18.10 17.87
C LEU A 17 5.15 -19.12 18.15
N LEU A 18 4.36 -18.92 19.19
CA LEU A 18 3.20 -19.77 19.50
C LEU A 18 2.07 -19.58 18.49
N ALA A 19 1.86 -18.36 17.98
CA ALA A 19 0.90 -18.09 16.91
C ALA A 19 1.30 -18.76 15.58
N LEU A 20 2.60 -18.94 15.33
CA LEU A 20 3.12 -19.61 14.13
C LEU A 20 2.92 -21.15 14.14
N GLN A 21 2.74 -21.77 15.30
CA GLN A 21 2.55 -23.22 15.39
C GLN A 21 1.11 -23.69 15.10
N GLY A 22 0.13 -22.78 15.10
CA GLY A 22 -1.28 -23.10 14.85
C GLY A 22 -1.68 -23.27 13.38
N CYS A 23 -0.81 -23.05 12.42
CA CYS A 23 -1.17 -22.95 10.99
C CYS A 23 -0.73 -24.12 10.10
N ALA A 24 -0.31 -25.24 10.66
CA ALA A 24 0.06 -26.41 9.85
C ALA A 24 -1.17 -27.30 9.59
N THR A 25 -1.64 -27.28 8.33
CA THR A 25 -2.40 -28.37 7.67
C THR A 25 -3.78 -28.03 7.06
N VAL A 26 -3.97 -26.86 6.51
CA VAL A 26 -4.95 -26.77 5.42
C VAL A 26 -4.17 -26.52 4.13
N LYS A 27 -4.10 -27.52 3.26
CA LYS A 27 -3.50 -27.35 1.92
C LYS A 27 -4.33 -26.26 1.23
N SER A 28 -3.77 -25.08 1.04
CA SER A 28 -4.43 -24.01 0.29
C SER A 28 -4.80 -24.52 -1.10
N ALA A 29 -6.00 -24.18 -1.56
CA ALA A 29 -6.42 -24.50 -2.92
C ALA A 29 -5.71 -23.63 -3.97
N ASP A 30 -5.11 -22.50 -3.56
CA ASP A 30 -4.40 -21.57 -4.43
C ASP A 30 -2.90 -21.57 -4.10
N ALA A 31 -2.09 -21.94 -5.09
CA ALA A 31 -0.63 -22.00 -4.96
C ALA A 31 0.00 -20.62 -4.62
N ARG A 32 -0.63 -19.53 -5.05
CA ARG A 32 -0.19 -18.17 -4.76
C ARG A 32 -0.37 -17.78 -3.29
N ASP A 33 -1.23 -18.51 -2.56
CA ASP A 33 -1.60 -18.22 -1.17
C ASP A 33 -1.42 -19.45 -0.26
N PRO A 34 -0.18 -19.92 -0.07
CA PRO A 34 0.08 -21.12 0.74
C PRO A 34 -0.25 -20.91 2.23
N TRP A 35 -0.42 -19.68 2.67
CA TRP A 35 -0.76 -19.31 4.05
C TRP A 35 -2.20 -18.81 4.20
N GLU A 36 -3.11 -19.27 3.36
CA GLU A 36 -4.50 -18.79 3.29
C GLU A 36 -5.20 -18.71 4.64
N SER A 37 -5.06 -19.74 5.49
CA SER A 37 -5.69 -19.77 6.82
C SER A 37 -5.21 -18.62 7.72
N MET A 38 -3.90 -18.37 7.73
CA MET A 38 -3.30 -17.24 8.45
C MET A 38 -3.75 -15.91 7.84
N ASN A 39 -3.67 -15.79 6.53
CA ASN A 39 -4.03 -14.59 5.80
C ASN A 39 -5.52 -14.22 6.01
N ARG A 40 -6.43 -15.19 5.99
CA ARG A 40 -7.85 -14.98 6.31
C ARG A 40 -8.05 -14.48 7.75
N SER A 41 -7.30 -15.02 8.69
CA SER A 41 -7.38 -14.59 10.10
C SER A 41 -6.95 -13.13 10.25
N ILE A 42 -5.85 -12.74 9.59
CA ILE A 42 -5.36 -11.35 9.60
C ILE A 42 -6.31 -10.43 8.82
N TYR A 43 -6.87 -10.89 7.69
CA TYR A 43 -7.87 -10.16 6.94
C TYR A 43 -9.10 -9.85 7.80
N ASN A 44 -9.63 -10.84 8.51
CA ASN A 44 -10.78 -10.66 9.42
C ASN A 44 -10.45 -9.70 10.57
N PHE A 45 -9.23 -9.78 11.12
CA PHE A 45 -8.76 -8.81 12.11
C PHE A 45 -8.72 -7.39 11.53
N ASN A 46 -8.14 -7.20 10.34
CA ASN A 46 -8.08 -5.90 9.67
C ASN A 46 -9.49 -5.36 9.37
N ASP A 47 -10.41 -6.22 8.95
CA ASP A 47 -11.81 -5.87 8.69
C ASP A 47 -12.55 -5.43 9.95
N ALA A 48 -12.31 -6.11 11.08
CA ALA A 48 -12.85 -5.72 12.37
C ALA A 48 -12.31 -4.35 12.81
N VAL A 49 -11.02 -4.10 12.69
CA VAL A 49 -10.39 -2.80 12.98
C VAL A 49 -10.96 -1.70 12.06
N ASP A 50 -11.09 -1.98 10.77
CA ASP A 50 -11.70 -1.04 9.82
C ASP A 50 -13.13 -0.69 10.23
N THR A 51 -13.95 -1.69 10.50
CA THR A 51 -15.37 -1.53 10.83
C THR A 51 -15.57 -0.74 12.13
N VAL A 52 -14.76 -1.00 13.17
CA VAL A 52 -14.93 -0.39 14.49
C VAL A 52 -14.29 0.99 14.58
N ALA A 53 -13.17 1.22 13.90
CA ALA A 53 -12.36 2.43 14.08
C ALA A 53 -12.19 3.24 12.79
N VAL A 54 -11.65 2.62 11.72
CA VAL A 54 -11.23 3.38 10.54
C VAL A 54 -12.42 3.88 9.74
N LYS A 55 -13.41 3.03 9.48
CA LYS A 55 -14.62 3.38 8.72
C LYS A 55 -15.41 4.52 9.39
N PRO A 56 -15.76 4.48 10.70
CA PRO A 56 -16.43 5.59 11.37
C PRO A 56 -15.65 6.90 11.32
N LEU A 57 -14.34 6.84 11.57
CA LEU A 57 -13.48 8.02 11.49
C LEU A 57 -13.47 8.61 10.07
N THR A 58 -13.37 7.75 9.06
CA THR A 58 -13.39 8.16 7.66
C THR A 58 -14.73 8.75 7.25
N GLN A 59 -15.85 8.19 7.72
CA GLN A 59 -17.18 8.75 7.49
C GLN A 59 -17.34 10.12 8.14
N ALA A 60 -16.86 10.29 9.38
CA ALA A 60 -16.85 11.60 10.03
C ALA A 60 -16.02 12.62 9.24
N TYR A 61 -14.82 12.24 8.76
CA TYR A 61 -13.99 13.07 7.91
C TYR A 61 -14.72 13.49 6.62
N VAL A 62 -15.37 12.56 5.92
CA VAL A 62 -16.11 12.83 4.68
C VAL A 62 -17.30 13.76 4.92
N ASN A 63 -17.98 13.63 6.07
CA ASN A 63 -19.17 14.41 6.40
C ASN A 63 -18.84 15.81 6.91
N VAL A 64 -17.70 15.98 7.62
CA VAL A 64 -17.34 17.26 8.25
C VAL A 64 -16.44 18.11 7.35
N VAL A 65 -15.50 17.47 6.63
CA VAL A 65 -14.52 18.19 5.81
C VAL A 65 -15.08 18.43 4.40
N PRO A 66 -15.19 19.69 3.95
CA PRO A 66 -15.67 20.02 2.61
C PRO A 66 -14.83 19.36 1.52
N SER A 67 -15.47 19.01 0.39
CA SER A 67 -14.83 18.26 -0.69
C SER A 67 -13.57 18.94 -1.25
N PHE A 68 -13.60 20.26 -1.42
CA PHE A 68 -12.44 21.00 -1.92
C PHE A 68 -11.23 20.95 -0.98
N VAL A 69 -11.46 20.92 0.35
CA VAL A 69 -10.39 20.75 1.36
C VAL A 69 -9.82 19.34 1.28
N ARG A 70 -10.69 18.33 1.16
CA ARG A 70 -10.26 16.93 1.00
C ARG A 70 -9.43 16.74 -0.27
N THR A 71 -9.87 17.34 -1.38
CA THR A 71 -9.09 17.32 -2.64
C THR A 71 -7.74 17.98 -2.45
N GLY A 72 -7.66 19.13 -1.80
CA GLY A 72 -6.39 19.80 -1.51
C GLY A 72 -5.45 18.94 -0.64
N LEU A 73 -5.97 18.29 0.41
CA LEU A 73 -5.20 17.38 1.25
C LEU A 73 -4.71 16.15 0.47
N HIS A 74 -5.60 15.57 -0.36
CA HIS A 74 -5.25 14.47 -1.27
C HIS A 74 -4.09 14.87 -2.20
N ASN A 75 -4.17 16.05 -2.80
CA ASN A 75 -3.15 16.54 -3.72
C ASN A 75 -1.80 16.74 -3.02
N VAL A 76 -1.77 17.31 -1.81
CA VAL A 76 -0.54 17.48 -1.02
C VAL A 76 0.10 16.12 -0.73
N VAL A 77 -0.67 15.15 -0.22
CA VAL A 77 -0.17 13.81 0.10
C VAL A 77 0.33 13.11 -1.16
N SER A 78 -0.38 13.25 -2.27
CA SER A 78 -0.01 12.67 -3.56
C SER A 78 1.26 13.32 -4.12
N ASN A 79 1.41 14.65 -4.03
CA ASN A 79 2.61 15.37 -4.46
C ASN A 79 3.86 14.94 -3.66
N LEU A 80 3.70 14.70 -2.36
CA LEU A 80 4.78 14.11 -1.53
C LEU A 80 5.11 12.69 -1.95
N GLY A 81 4.11 11.90 -2.37
CA GLY A 81 4.30 10.55 -2.91
C GLY A 81 5.03 10.55 -4.26
N ASP A 82 4.74 11.53 -5.12
CA ASP A 82 5.37 11.66 -6.44
C ASP A 82 6.92 11.82 -6.33
N VAL A 83 7.44 12.35 -5.19
CA VAL A 83 8.89 12.42 -4.92
C VAL A 83 9.51 11.01 -4.80
N TRP A 84 8.84 10.09 -4.13
CA TRP A 84 9.31 8.71 -4.00
C TRP A 84 9.11 7.91 -5.29
N SER A 85 8.01 8.15 -6.00
CA SER A 85 7.77 7.59 -7.32
C SER A 85 8.85 8.00 -8.33
N MET A 86 9.26 9.28 -8.33
CA MET A 86 10.37 9.78 -9.14
C MET A 86 11.67 8.98 -8.88
N ALA A 87 12.01 8.76 -7.62
CA ALA A 87 13.21 8.02 -7.25
C ALA A 87 13.13 6.55 -7.73
N ASN A 88 11.97 5.89 -7.57
CA ASN A 88 11.77 4.52 -8.03
C ASN A 88 11.79 4.44 -9.57
N SER A 89 11.14 5.36 -10.28
CA SER A 89 11.22 5.43 -11.75
C SER A 89 12.65 5.59 -12.24
N ALA A 90 13.46 6.42 -11.56
CA ALA A 90 14.89 6.58 -11.88
C ALA A 90 15.67 5.29 -11.61
N MET A 91 15.42 4.58 -10.50
CA MET A 91 16.03 3.27 -10.20
C MET A 91 15.61 2.19 -11.21
N GLN A 92 14.45 2.31 -11.82
CA GLN A 92 13.97 1.43 -12.90
C GLN A 92 14.48 1.85 -14.28
N LEU A 93 15.29 2.89 -14.38
CA LEU A 93 15.77 3.47 -15.64
C LEU A 93 14.65 3.98 -16.57
N LYS A 94 13.47 4.25 -16.02
CA LYS A 94 12.33 4.84 -16.72
C LYS A 94 12.46 6.37 -16.75
N GLY A 95 13.34 6.88 -17.61
CA GLY A 95 13.69 8.29 -17.65
C GLY A 95 12.51 9.23 -17.88
N GLN A 96 11.55 8.86 -18.74
CA GLN A 96 10.34 9.64 -18.97
C GLN A 96 9.47 9.72 -17.71
N HIS A 97 9.16 8.60 -17.07
CA HIS A 97 8.35 8.56 -15.83
C HIS A 97 9.00 9.37 -14.70
N ALA A 98 10.35 9.28 -14.58
CA ALA A 98 11.08 10.07 -13.60
C ALA A 98 11.00 11.57 -13.89
N ALA A 99 11.13 11.98 -15.16
CA ALA A 99 11.02 13.37 -15.58
C ALA A 99 9.59 13.91 -15.38
N GLU A 100 8.57 13.16 -15.75
CA GLU A 100 7.17 13.55 -15.54
C GLU A 100 6.85 13.69 -14.04
N SER A 101 7.28 12.75 -13.19
CA SER A 101 7.12 12.83 -11.73
C SER A 101 7.85 14.04 -11.15
N PHE A 102 9.08 14.35 -11.63
CA PHE A 102 9.80 15.54 -11.24
C PHE A 102 9.04 16.83 -11.63
N MET A 103 8.57 16.92 -12.87
CA MET A 103 7.81 18.07 -13.35
C MET A 103 6.49 18.24 -12.57
N ARG A 104 5.80 17.15 -12.23
CA ARG A 104 4.61 17.18 -11.38
C ARG A 104 4.91 17.80 -10.03
N VAL A 105 5.95 17.30 -9.34
CA VAL A 105 6.37 17.83 -8.03
C VAL A 105 6.75 19.32 -8.15
N ALA A 106 7.51 19.72 -9.15
CA ALA A 106 7.94 21.09 -9.34
C ALA A 106 6.75 22.02 -9.61
N VAL A 107 5.89 21.66 -10.58
CA VAL A 107 4.72 22.48 -10.98
C VAL A 107 3.72 22.59 -9.83
N ASN A 108 3.36 21.49 -9.20
CA ASN A 108 2.39 21.47 -8.12
C ASN A 108 2.91 22.19 -6.86
N THR A 109 4.22 22.13 -6.62
CA THR A 109 4.80 22.85 -5.48
C THR A 109 4.86 24.36 -5.73
N VAL A 110 5.32 24.79 -6.91
CA VAL A 110 5.53 26.20 -7.24
C VAL A 110 4.20 26.91 -7.58
N PHE A 111 3.42 26.33 -8.47
CA PHE A 111 2.18 26.93 -8.99
C PHE A 111 0.92 26.41 -8.30
N GLY A 112 1.01 25.22 -7.67
CA GLY A 112 -0.09 24.57 -6.98
C GLY A 112 -0.14 24.85 -5.47
N LEU A 113 0.48 25.91 -4.97
CA LEU A 113 0.47 26.30 -3.55
C LEU A 113 0.98 25.17 -2.64
N GLY A 114 2.19 24.66 -2.92
CA GLY A 114 2.77 23.57 -2.16
C GLY A 114 2.11 22.21 -2.41
N GLY A 115 1.42 22.05 -3.54
CA GLY A 115 0.76 20.80 -3.93
C GLY A 115 -0.73 20.72 -3.57
N VAL A 116 -1.34 21.80 -3.05
CA VAL A 116 -2.80 21.85 -2.78
C VAL A 116 -3.61 21.76 -4.08
N LEU A 117 -3.12 22.41 -5.14
CA LEU A 117 -3.72 22.35 -6.48
C LEU A 117 -2.88 21.42 -7.37
N ASP A 118 -3.54 20.52 -8.09
CA ASP A 118 -2.90 19.62 -9.05
C ASP A 118 -2.85 20.26 -10.44
N ILE A 119 -1.99 21.26 -10.60
CA ILE A 119 -1.78 21.99 -11.87
C ILE A 119 -1.13 21.05 -12.90
N ALA A 120 -0.30 20.10 -12.46
CA ALA A 120 0.37 19.17 -13.33
C ALA A 120 -0.60 18.29 -14.12
N SER A 121 -1.72 17.88 -13.53
CA SER A 121 -2.78 17.13 -14.23
C SER A 121 -3.48 17.98 -15.29
N GLU A 122 -3.69 19.28 -15.06
CA GLU A 122 -4.21 20.21 -16.07
C GLU A 122 -3.24 20.37 -17.26
N MET A 123 -1.93 20.24 -16.99
CA MET A 123 -0.88 20.23 -18.03
C MET A 123 -0.73 18.85 -18.71
N ARG A 124 -1.59 17.87 -18.40
CA ARG A 124 -1.54 16.49 -18.94
C ARG A 124 -0.24 15.75 -18.63
N LEU A 125 0.42 16.08 -17.52
CA LEU A 125 1.53 15.30 -17.02
C LEU A 125 0.99 14.05 -16.32
N GLU A 126 1.35 12.87 -16.82
CA GLU A 126 0.87 11.62 -16.24
C GLU A 126 1.45 11.36 -14.84
N ARG A 127 0.68 10.69 -13.99
CA ARG A 127 1.12 10.31 -12.65
C ARG A 127 1.52 8.84 -12.64
N HIS A 128 2.79 8.59 -12.43
CA HIS A 128 3.36 7.26 -12.27
C HIS A 128 3.54 6.96 -10.79
N LYS A 129 2.77 5.99 -10.27
CA LYS A 129 2.90 5.56 -8.87
C LYS A 129 3.85 4.39 -8.78
N GLU A 130 5.05 4.65 -8.32
CA GLU A 130 6.10 3.66 -8.18
C GLU A 130 6.53 3.49 -6.72
N ASP A 131 6.85 2.27 -6.36
CA ASP A 131 7.41 1.90 -5.06
C ASP A 131 8.61 0.94 -5.22
N PHE A 132 9.29 0.67 -4.12
CA PHE A 132 10.50 -0.15 -4.16
C PHE A 132 10.21 -1.63 -4.46
N GLY A 133 9.02 -2.14 -4.09
CA GLY A 133 8.57 -3.47 -4.49
C GLY A 133 8.39 -3.58 -6.00
N GLN A 134 7.84 -2.55 -6.68
CA GLN A 134 7.78 -2.49 -8.15
C GLN A 134 9.19 -2.42 -8.75
N THR A 135 10.09 -1.63 -8.17
CA THR A 135 11.48 -1.53 -8.61
C THR A 135 12.16 -2.90 -8.58
N LEU A 136 12.00 -3.68 -7.51
CA LEU A 136 12.51 -5.04 -7.46
C LEU A 136 11.82 -5.97 -8.47
N GLY A 137 10.51 -5.83 -8.65
CA GLY A 137 9.75 -6.57 -9.67
C GLY A 137 10.25 -6.29 -11.09
N TYR A 138 10.47 -5.04 -11.43
CA TYR A 138 11.06 -4.61 -12.70
C TYR A 138 12.43 -5.26 -12.94
N TRP A 139 13.24 -5.43 -11.90
CA TRP A 139 14.53 -6.11 -11.95
C TRP A 139 14.43 -7.64 -11.86
N GLY A 140 13.22 -8.21 -11.96
CA GLY A 140 12.99 -9.65 -12.05
C GLY A 140 12.85 -10.37 -10.71
N VAL A 141 12.75 -9.66 -9.58
CA VAL A 141 12.45 -10.30 -8.30
C VAL A 141 10.99 -10.72 -8.26
N LYS A 142 10.73 -12.01 -8.18
CA LYS A 142 9.37 -12.57 -8.12
C LYS A 142 8.62 -12.05 -6.89
N PRO A 143 7.27 -11.93 -6.95
CA PRO A 143 6.46 -11.45 -5.83
C PRO A 143 6.52 -12.36 -4.60
N GLY A 144 6.74 -13.66 -4.79
CA GLY A 144 6.60 -14.68 -3.76
C GLY A 144 5.15 -14.86 -3.31
N PRO A 145 4.92 -15.63 -2.23
CA PRO A 145 3.59 -15.89 -1.70
C PRO A 145 2.81 -14.61 -1.35
N TYR A 146 1.49 -14.69 -1.52
CA TYR A 146 0.58 -13.67 -1.01
C TYR A 146 0.59 -13.67 0.53
N VAL A 147 0.58 -12.49 1.11
CA VAL A 147 0.51 -12.28 2.57
C VAL A 147 -0.44 -11.13 2.88
N VAL A 148 -1.19 -11.26 3.97
CA VAL A 148 -1.94 -10.13 4.53
C VAL A 148 -1.19 -9.59 5.74
N LEU A 149 -0.84 -8.31 5.69
CA LEU A 149 -0.15 -7.64 6.79
C LEU A 149 -1.16 -7.05 7.78
N PRO A 150 -0.93 -7.19 9.10
CA PRO A 150 -1.79 -6.55 10.10
C PRO A 150 -1.86 -5.04 9.87
N ILE A 151 -3.08 -4.49 9.81
CA ILE A 151 -3.38 -3.07 9.59
C ILE A 151 -3.05 -2.57 8.17
N LEU A 152 -1.99 -3.08 7.54
CA LEU A 152 -1.52 -2.63 6.23
C LEU A 152 -2.28 -3.28 5.06
N GLY A 153 -2.89 -4.46 5.28
CA GLY A 153 -3.71 -5.14 4.28
C GLY A 153 -2.94 -6.06 3.33
N PRO A 154 -3.47 -6.27 2.09
CA PRO A 154 -2.90 -7.17 1.10
C PRO A 154 -1.46 -6.81 0.72
N SER A 155 -0.63 -7.83 0.53
CA SER A 155 0.78 -7.69 0.12
C SER A 155 1.26 -8.99 -0.54
N THR A 156 2.48 -8.97 -1.06
CA THR A 156 3.27 -10.16 -1.37
C THR A 156 4.47 -10.22 -0.43
N LEU A 157 5.17 -11.36 -0.42
CA LEU A 157 6.39 -11.46 0.39
C LEU A 157 7.43 -10.40 -0.03
N ARG A 158 7.64 -10.19 -1.34
CA ARG A 158 8.51 -9.13 -1.86
C ARG A 158 8.10 -7.76 -1.33
N ASP A 159 6.84 -7.39 -1.53
CA ASP A 159 6.33 -6.06 -1.22
C ASP A 159 6.29 -5.81 0.29
N GLY A 160 5.96 -6.82 1.09
CA GLY A 160 6.01 -6.75 2.55
C GLY A 160 7.43 -6.54 3.08
N LEU A 161 8.43 -7.19 2.47
CA LEU A 161 9.84 -7.01 2.84
C LEU A 161 10.40 -5.65 2.40
N THR A 162 9.87 -5.05 1.33
CA THR A 162 10.26 -3.72 0.85
C THR A 162 9.57 -2.58 1.57
N PHE A 163 8.45 -2.84 2.26
CA PHE A 163 7.67 -1.82 2.96
C PHE A 163 8.50 -0.90 3.88
N PRO A 164 9.48 -1.38 4.67
CA PRO A 164 10.32 -0.48 5.48
C PRO A 164 11.14 0.50 4.64
N VAL A 165 11.55 0.12 3.43
CA VAL A 165 12.29 0.99 2.50
C VAL A 165 11.35 2.06 1.95
N ASP A 166 10.16 1.67 1.49
CA ASP A 166 9.13 2.59 1.02
C ASP A 166 8.74 3.59 2.11
N TYR A 167 8.51 3.09 3.32
CA TYR A 167 8.19 3.94 4.47
C TYR A 167 9.27 4.96 4.79
N GLN A 168 10.55 4.60 4.68
CA GLN A 168 11.68 5.52 4.88
C GLN A 168 11.90 6.45 3.67
N GLY A 169 11.57 6.00 2.47
CA GLY A 169 11.69 6.75 1.22
C GLY A 169 10.68 7.90 1.10
N GLU A 170 9.54 7.81 1.76
CA GLU A 170 8.49 8.82 1.69
C GLU A 170 8.97 10.22 2.10
N ALA A 171 8.71 11.23 1.25
CA ALA A 171 9.08 12.61 1.52
C ALA A 171 8.43 13.16 2.81
N ALA A 172 7.22 12.69 3.16
CA ALA A 172 6.54 13.02 4.40
C ALA A 172 7.36 12.70 5.67
N ARG A 173 8.27 11.72 5.58
CA ARG A 173 9.16 11.33 6.70
C ARG A 173 10.35 12.28 6.90
N ARG A 174 10.63 13.15 5.95
CA ARG A 174 11.76 14.10 5.98
C ARG A 174 11.46 15.37 6.79
N PHE A 175 10.21 15.63 7.16
CA PHE A 175 9.89 16.71 8.06
C PHE A 175 10.51 16.48 9.44
N SER A 176 11.13 17.51 10.01
CA SER A 176 11.79 17.41 11.33
C SER A 176 10.78 17.27 12.47
N ASP A 177 9.63 17.91 12.35
CA ASP A 177 8.58 17.89 13.36
C ASP A 177 7.79 16.57 13.33
N GLN A 178 7.73 15.92 14.52
CA GLN A 178 7.02 14.65 14.67
C GLN A 178 5.49 14.78 14.50
N ALA A 179 4.92 15.90 14.97
CA ALA A 179 3.48 16.11 14.86
C ALA A 179 3.07 16.24 13.38
N THR A 180 3.86 16.96 12.57
CA THR A 180 3.66 17.08 11.13
C THR A 180 3.73 15.70 10.44
N ARG A 181 4.74 14.88 10.74
CA ARG A 181 4.85 13.53 10.17
C ARG A 181 3.65 12.67 10.51
N ASN A 182 3.22 12.69 11.77
CA ASN A 182 2.08 11.90 12.24
C ASN A 182 0.77 12.40 11.60
N SER A 183 0.59 13.70 11.49
CA SER A 183 -0.60 14.30 10.85
C SER A 183 -0.68 13.95 9.37
N LEU A 184 0.42 14.05 8.62
CA LEU A 184 0.46 13.64 7.21
C LEU A 184 0.15 12.15 7.03
N THR A 185 0.69 11.31 7.91
CA THR A 185 0.38 9.87 7.89
C THR A 185 -1.09 9.60 8.18
N ALA A 186 -1.66 10.24 9.19
CA ALA A 186 -3.07 10.10 9.53
C ALA A 186 -3.99 10.58 8.40
N VAL A 187 -3.71 11.76 7.83
CA VAL A 187 -4.45 12.29 6.67
C VAL A 187 -4.37 11.32 5.49
N ARG A 188 -3.19 10.78 5.19
CA ARG A 188 -3.01 9.81 4.09
C ARG A 188 -3.87 8.56 4.29
N VAL A 189 -3.87 7.98 5.50
CA VAL A 189 -4.66 6.77 5.80
C VAL A 189 -6.15 7.04 5.66
N VAL A 190 -6.62 8.14 6.26
CA VAL A 190 -8.05 8.52 6.21
C VAL A 190 -8.48 8.88 4.78
N ASP A 191 -7.67 9.63 4.04
CA ASP A 191 -7.95 9.99 2.65
C ASP A 191 -7.98 8.75 1.73
N MET A 192 -6.99 7.87 1.84
CA MET A 192 -6.96 6.61 1.10
C MET A 192 -8.23 5.80 1.36
N ARG A 193 -8.63 5.67 2.63
CA ARG A 193 -9.83 4.92 3.00
C ARG A 193 -11.10 5.64 2.52
N ALA A 194 -11.14 6.97 2.54
CA ALA A 194 -12.28 7.76 2.05
C ALA A 194 -12.54 7.51 0.56
N ASN A 195 -11.47 7.43 -0.24
CA ASN A 195 -11.56 7.14 -1.66
C ASN A 195 -12.03 5.71 -1.96
N LEU A 196 -11.87 4.78 -1.01
CA LEU A 196 -12.24 3.38 -1.13
C LEU A 196 -13.58 3.02 -0.46
N LEU A 197 -14.25 3.95 0.24
CA LEU A 197 -15.47 3.64 1.02
C LEU A 197 -16.52 2.89 0.20
N LYS A 198 -16.92 3.47 -0.93
CA LYS A 198 -17.96 2.87 -1.79
C LYS A 198 -17.49 1.56 -2.44
N THR A 199 -16.26 1.51 -2.90
CA THR A 199 -15.69 0.32 -3.56
C THR A 199 -15.66 -0.86 -2.60
N VAL A 200 -15.18 -0.66 -1.36
CA VAL A 200 -15.11 -1.73 -0.36
C VAL A 200 -16.50 -2.21 0.04
N ASP A 201 -17.45 -1.31 0.24
CA ASP A 201 -18.83 -1.68 0.57
C ASP A 201 -19.45 -2.48 -0.59
N THR A 202 -19.29 -2.05 -1.84
CA THR A 202 -19.78 -2.80 -3.01
C THR A 202 -19.14 -4.19 -3.13
N VAL A 203 -17.83 -4.31 -2.90
CA VAL A 203 -17.13 -5.61 -2.93
C VAL A 203 -17.68 -6.54 -1.85
N LYS A 204 -17.89 -6.05 -0.63
CA LYS A 204 -18.43 -6.85 0.46
C LYS A 204 -19.86 -7.35 0.19
N GLU A 205 -20.67 -6.52 -0.47
CA GLU A 205 -22.05 -6.87 -0.81
C GLU A 205 -22.16 -7.82 -2.01
N ALA A 206 -21.30 -7.65 -3.01
CA ALA A 206 -21.36 -8.39 -4.27
C ALA A 206 -20.56 -9.70 -4.27
N SER A 207 -19.58 -9.85 -3.37
CA SER A 207 -18.68 -11.01 -3.37
C SER A 207 -19.17 -12.11 -2.45
N LEU A 208 -19.19 -13.36 -2.94
CA LEU A 208 -19.42 -14.55 -2.11
C LEU A 208 -18.25 -14.78 -1.12
N ASP A 209 -17.03 -14.52 -1.55
CA ASP A 209 -15.83 -14.56 -0.73
C ASP A 209 -14.99 -13.28 -0.93
N PRO A 210 -15.22 -12.24 -0.09
CA PRO A 210 -14.49 -10.97 -0.19
C PRO A 210 -12.97 -11.12 -0.02
N TYR A 211 -12.52 -12.09 0.77
CA TYR A 211 -11.09 -12.34 0.94
C TYR A 211 -10.43 -12.74 -0.39
N SER A 212 -10.95 -13.78 -1.04
CA SER A 212 -10.40 -14.27 -2.32
C SER A 212 -10.50 -13.19 -3.41
N PHE A 213 -11.59 -12.43 -3.44
CA PHE A 213 -11.73 -11.30 -4.36
C PHE A 213 -10.63 -10.25 -4.15
N VAL A 214 -10.39 -9.83 -2.90
CA VAL A 214 -9.37 -8.83 -2.57
C VAL A 214 -7.97 -9.35 -2.88
N ARG A 215 -7.68 -10.63 -2.60
CA ARG A 215 -6.42 -11.28 -2.95
C ARG A 215 -6.16 -11.19 -4.45
N ASP A 216 -7.12 -11.67 -5.24
CA ASP A 216 -6.96 -11.78 -6.70
C ASP A 216 -6.88 -10.39 -7.34
N ALA A 217 -7.70 -9.45 -6.91
CA ALA A 217 -7.64 -8.06 -7.36
C ALA A 217 -6.30 -7.40 -7.01
N TYR A 218 -5.75 -7.66 -5.82
CA TYR A 218 -4.44 -7.14 -5.42
C TYR A 218 -3.32 -7.72 -6.30
N LEU A 219 -3.29 -9.04 -6.47
CA LEU A 219 -2.26 -9.71 -7.26
C LEU A 219 -2.28 -9.26 -8.72
N GLN A 220 -3.48 -9.18 -9.31
CA GLN A 220 -3.65 -8.70 -10.68
C GLN A 220 -3.21 -7.23 -10.83
N LYS A 221 -3.66 -6.37 -9.89
CA LYS A 221 -3.25 -4.96 -9.89
C LYS A 221 -1.74 -4.85 -9.76
N ARG A 222 -1.13 -5.61 -8.86
CA ARG A 222 0.31 -5.55 -8.58
C ARG A 222 1.14 -5.97 -9.78
N GLU A 223 0.70 -7.01 -10.49
CA GLU A 223 1.32 -7.45 -11.74
C GLU A 223 1.23 -6.35 -12.81
N ASN A 224 0.05 -5.75 -12.94
CA ASN A 224 -0.15 -4.63 -13.85
C ASN A 224 0.75 -3.43 -13.49
N ASP A 225 0.90 -3.10 -12.20
CA ASP A 225 1.74 -1.99 -11.74
C ASP A 225 3.23 -2.22 -12.06
N VAL A 226 3.74 -3.44 -11.87
CA VAL A 226 5.14 -3.78 -12.19
C VAL A 226 5.46 -3.63 -13.69
N HIS A 227 4.47 -3.86 -14.54
CA HIS A 227 4.61 -3.82 -16.00
C HIS A 227 4.01 -2.56 -16.65
N ASP A 228 3.77 -1.50 -15.88
CA ASP A 228 3.24 -0.21 -16.37
C ASP A 228 1.97 -0.37 -17.23
N GLY A 229 1.06 -1.23 -16.83
CA GLY A 229 -0.20 -1.48 -17.54
C GLY A 229 -0.10 -2.47 -18.70
N ASN A 230 1.07 -3.05 -18.98
CA ASN A 230 1.31 -4.00 -20.06
C ASN A 230 1.84 -5.34 -19.52
N PRO A 231 1.11 -6.05 -18.65
CA PRO A 231 1.55 -7.34 -18.15
C PRO A 231 1.68 -8.36 -19.30
N PRO A 232 2.63 -9.31 -19.25
CA PRO A 232 2.75 -10.36 -20.24
C PRO A 232 1.43 -11.13 -20.41
N SER A 233 1.01 -11.37 -21.65
CA SER A 233 -0.27 -12.01 -21.99
C SER A 233 -0.42 -13.47 -21.49
N ASN A 234 0.69 -14.07 -21.01
CA ASN A 234 0.78 -15.46 -20.55
C ASN A 234 1.41 -15.54 -19.16
N PHE A 235 1.04 -14.65 -18.24
CA PHE A 235 1.45 -14.86 -16.85
C PHE A 235 0.70 -16.04 -16.27
N ASP A 236 1.29 -17.23 -16.50
CA ASP A 236 0.81 -18.48 -15.90
C ASP A 236 1.40 -18.58 -14.49
N TYR A 237 0.52 -18.50 -13.50
CA TYR A 237 0.90 -18.66 -12.09
C TYR A 237 1.43 -20.06 -11.76
N SER A 238 1.32 -21.02 -12.68
CA SER A 238 1.87 -22.38 -12.52
C SER A 238 3.41 -22.40 -12.47
N ASP A 239 4.10 -21.36 -12.97
CA ASP A 239 5.56 -21.25 -12.91
C ASP A 239 6.10 -20.97 -11.50
N ILE A 240 5.23 -20.67 -10.53
CA ILE A 240 5.63 -20.49 -9.12
C ILE A 240 5.83 -21.85 -8.42
N ASP A 241 5.21 -22.91 -8.94
CA ASP A 241 5.26 -24.25 -8.34
C ASP A 241 6.46 -25.11 -8.78
N ALA A 242 7.32 -24.61 -9.68
CA ALA A 242 8.37 -25.40 -10.34
C ALA A 242 9.79 -25.19 -9.75
N GLN A 243 9.93 -24.69 -8.51
CA GLN A 243 11.24 -24.61 -7.84
C GLN A 243 11.20 -25.08 -6.40
#